data_6b8245d3f9c5dfcd9ef8be1f93405975
#
_entry.id   6b8245d3f9c5dfcd9ef8be1f93405975
#
_cell.length_a   1.000
_cell.length_b   1.000
_cell.length_c   1.000
_cell.angle_alpha   90.00
_cell.angle_beta   90.00
_cell.angle_gamma   90.00
#
_symmetry.space_group_name_H-M   'P 1'
#
loop_
_entity.id
_entity.type
_entity.pdbx_description
1 polymer ?
#
loop_
_entity_poly.entity_id
_entity_poly.type
_entity_poly.pdbx_seq_one_letter_code
_entity_poly.pdbx_strand_id
1 'polypeptide(L)'
;MHSLGFVNLKFLGQIPKLFILPLWFLCMNLLFDFPQSWVILFFAFLLIWAVLWIVRTSKGRREVKEQVYLAVAGLFSLFLMEVFATQTNLWHYIPGDWPVILWPTYVAAILFGYQLLRFIEERLVVKRVDLR
;
A
#
# COMPACT_ATOMS: atom_id res chain seq x y z
N MET A 1 0.60 -36.19 -44.14
CA MET A 1 -0.32 -35.82 -43.06
C MET A 1 0.54 -35.57 -41.79
N HIS A 2 0.88 -34.31 -41.52
CA HIS A 2 1.68 -33.92 -40.36
C HIS A 2 0.72 -33.63 -39.20
N SER A 3 0.79 -34.42 -38.14
CA SER A 3 0.13 -34.09 -36.87
C SER A 3 0.94 -33.01 -36.15
N LEU A 4 0.44 -31.80 -36.18
CA LEU A 4 0.91 -30.71 -35.38
C LEU A 4 0.66 -31.01 -33.89
N GLY A 5 1.76 -31.11 -33.13
CA GLY A 5 1.74 -31.39 -31.72
C GLY A 5 0.96 -30.30 -30.95
N PHE A 6 -0.07 -30.71 -30.25
CA PHE A 6 -0.75 -29.90 -29.26
C PHE A 6 0.24 -29.53 -28.14
N VAL A 7 0.75 -28.31 -28.19
CA VAL A 7 1.48 -27.73 -27.08
C VAL A 7 0.52 -27.62 -25.88
N ASN A 8 0.86 -28.35 -24.84
CA ASN A 8 0.02 -28.53 -23.67
C ASN A 8 -0.09 -27.20 -22.91
N LEU A 9 -1.12 -26.42 -23.22
CA LEU A 9 -1.45 -25.12 -22.62
C LEU A 9 -1.59 -25.14 -21.07
N LYS A 10 -1.68 -26.35 -20.47
CA LYS A 10 -1.68 -26.50 -19.01
C LYS A 10 -0.35 -26.11 -18.34
N PHE A 11 0.76 -26.15 -19.09
CA PHE A 11 2.08 -25.82 -18.54
C PHE A 11 2.29 -24.30 -18.38
N LEU A 12 1.70 -23.48 -19.26
CA LEU A 12 1.77 -22.03 -19.17
C LEU A 12 0.96 -21.43 -18.00
N GLY A 13 -0.07 -22.13 -17.54
CA GLY A 13 -0.90 -21.68 -16.41
C GLY A 13 -0.30 -21.94 -15.03
N GLN A 14 0.74 -22.78 -14.93
CA GLN A 14 1.37 -23.12 -13.64
C GLN A 14 2.61 -22.26 -13.32
N ILE A 15 3.29 -21.74 -14.34
CA ILE A 15 4.51 -20.94 -14.15
C ILE A 15 4.28 -19.66 -13.34
N PRO A 16 3.23 -18.84 -13.59
CA PRO A 16 3.00 -17.65 -12.80
C PRO A 16 2.66 -17.94 -11.33
N LYS A 17 1.95 -19.04 -11.05
CA LYS A 17 1.62 -19.41 -9.66
C LYS A 17 2.85 -19.86 -8.86
N LEU A 18 3.78 -20.54 -9.50
CA LEU A 18 5.00 -21.02 -8.86
C LEU A 18 5.98 -19.88 -8.52
N PHE A 19 5.97 -18.79 -9.31
CA PHE A 19 6.78 -17.60 -9.04
C PHE A 19 6.12 -16.61 -8.09
N ILE A 20 4.79 -16.50 -8.12
CA ILE A 20 4.04 -15.58 -7.26
C ILE A 20 4.06 -16.05 -5.80
N LEU A 21 3.99 -17.36 -5.54
CA LEU A 21 3.99 -17.92 -4.18
C LEU A 21 5.29 -17.63 -3.40
N PRO A 22 6.50 -17.89 -3.93
CA PRO A 22 7.74 -17.56 -3.24
C PRO A 22 7.98 -16.05 -3.13
N LEU A 23 7.57 -15.26 -4.13
CA LEU A 23 7.67 -13.81 -4.07
C LEU A 23 6.74 -13.22 -3.00
N TRP A 24 5.52 -13.77 -2.89
CA TRP A 24 4.56 -13.37 -1.85
C TRP A 24 5.03 -13.78 -0.46
N PHE A 25 5.57 -14.99 -0.32
CA PHE A 25 6.16 -15.50 0.92
C PHE A 25 7.38 -14.69 1.35
N LEU A 26 8.26 -14.34 0.40
CA LEU A 26 9.40 -13.45 0.64
C LEU A 26 8.95 -12.04 1.06
N CYS A 27 7.93 -11.49 0.40
CA CYS A 27 7.36 -10.19 0.72
C CYS A 27 6.70 -10.18 2.10
N MET A 28 5.98 -11.25 2.46
CA MET A 28 5.35 -11.39 3.77
C MET A 28 6.39 -11.51 4.88
N ASN A 29 7.41 -12.36 4.72
CA ASN A 29 8.49 -12.45 5.70
C ASN A 29 9.24 -11.12 5.85
N LEU A 30 9.52 -10.43 4.72
CA LEU A 30 10.22 -9.14 4.75
C LEU A 30 9.41 -8.05 5.45
N LEU A 31 8.07 -8.08 5.34
CA LEU A 31 7.19 -7.05 5.89
C LEU A 31 6.76 -7.33 7.33
N PHE A 32 6.68 -8.59 7.76
CA PHE A 32 6.08 -8.95 9.05
C PHE A 32 7.06 -9.51 10.07
N ASP A 33 8.14 -10.17 9.65
CA ASP A 33 9.08 -10.80 10.58
C ASP A 33 10.18 -9.86 11.11
N PHE A 34 10.35 -8.65 10.51
CA PHE A 34 11.43 -7.74 10.90
C PHE A 34 10.92 -6.34 11.23
N PRO A 35 11.22 -5.81 12.44
CA PRO A 35 10.94 -4.40 12.78
C PRO A 35 11.58 -3.42 11.79
N GLN A 36 12.70 -3.79 11.17
CA GLN A 36 13.37 -3.00 10.14
C GLN A 36 12.51 -2.80 8.88
N SER A 37 11.67 -3.77 8.53
CA SER A 37 10.76 -3.65 7.38
C SER A 37 9.71 -2.56 7.58
N TRP A 38 9.23 -2.37 8.80
CA TRP A 38 8.32 -1.28 9.14
C TRP A 38 8.99 0.09 8.99
N VAL A 39 10.26 0.19 9.38
CA VAL A 39 11.05 1.42 9.20
C VAL A 39 11.24 1.74 7.72
N ILE A 40 11.58 0.74 6.92
CA ILE A 40 11.72 0.89 5.46
C ILE A 40 10.39 1.32 4.85
N LEU A 41 9.30 0.67 5.24
CA LEU A 41 7.96 0.97 4.73
C LEU A 41 7.52 2.39 5.12
N PHE A 42 7.79 2.82 6.36
CA PHE A 42 7.54 4.18 6.82
C PHE A 42 8.25 5.21 5.93
N PHE A 43 9.56 5.06 5.72
CA PHE A 43 10.32 5.99 4.89
C PHE A 43 9.91 5.94 3.42
N ALA A 44 9.54 4.77 2.89
CA ALA A 44 9.05 4.63 1.53
C ALA A 44 7.75 5.41 1.32
N PHE A 45 6.76 5.25 2.20
CA PHE A 45 5.51 6.01 2.13
C PHE A 45 5.74 7.51 2.30
N LEU A 46 6.59 7.91 3.24
CA LEU A 46 6.90 9.31 3.48
C LEU A 46 7.60 9.96 2.27
N LEU A 47 8.54 9.24 1.65
CA LEU A 47 9.25 9.71 0.46
C LEU A 47 8.27 9.89 -0.71
N ILE A 48 7.45 8.88 -1.00
CA ILE A 48 6.49 8.94 -2.10
C ILE A 48 5.46 10.04 -1.83
N TRP A 49 4.96 10.17 -0.60
CA TRP A 49 4.11 11.28 -0.20
C TRP A 49 4.75 12.63 -0.48
N ALA A 50 6.02 12.84 -0.09
CA ALA A 50 6.74 14.08 -0.32
C ALA A 50 6.93 14.37 -1.82
N VAL A 51 7.29 13.37 -2.62
CA VAL A 51 7.42 13.49 -4.07
C VAL A 51 6.09 13.90 -4.71
N LEU A 52 5.00 13.22 -4.38
CA LEU A 52 3.67 13.56 -4.87
C LEU A 52 3.24 14.96 -4.44
N TRP A 53 3.54 15.35 -3.20
CA TRP A 53 3.29 16.69 -2.70
C TRP A 53 4.05 17.76 -3.50
N ILE A 54 5.31 17.50 -3.88
CA ILE A 54 6.13 18.44 -4.65
C ILE A 54 5.66 18.52 -6.10
N VAL A 55 5.36 17.39 -6.73
CA VAL A 55 4.97 17.31 -8.15
C VAL A 55 3.60 17.93 -8.42
N ARG A 56 2.69 17.89 -7.44
CA ARG A 56 1.37 18.49 -7.59
C ARG A 56 1.42 20.01 -7.53
N THR A 57 0.76 20.64 -8.47
CA THR A 57 0.76 22.11 -8.66
C THR A 57 -0.31 22.81 -7.84
N SER A 58 -1.43 22.15 -7.56
CA SER A 58 -2.56 22.72 -6.83
C SER A 58 -2.50 22.36 -5.34
N LYS A 59 -2.03 23.31 -4.52
CA LYS A 59 -1.91 23.15 -3.06
C LYS A 59 -2.71 24.23 -2.34
N GLY A 60 -3.68 23.81 -1.54
CA GLY A 60 -4.50 24.73 -0.75
C GLY A 60 -4.36 24.51 0.75
N ARG A 61 -4.60 25.57 1.54
CA ARG A 61 -4.67 25.45 3.02
C ARG A 61 -5.72 24.44 3.50
N ARG A 62 -6.76 24.24 2.70
CA ARG A 62 -7.81 23.27 2.96
C ARG A 62 -7.26 21.83 2.90
N GLU A 63 -6.37 21.57 1.98
CA GLU A 63 -5.76 20.26 1.77
C GLU A 63 -4.96 19.76 2.98
N VAL A 64 -4.26 20.65 3.66
CA VAL A 64 -3.55 20.31 4.91
C VAL A 64 -4.53 19.88 5.99
N LYS A 65 -5.67 20.59 6.13
CA LYS A 65 -6.72 20.21 7.08
C LYS A 65 -7.32 18.86 6.74
N GLU A 66 -7.61 18.60 5.47
CA GLU A 66 -8.14 17.31 5.00
C GLU A 66 -7.18 16.16 5.31
N GLN A 67 -5.87 16.35 5.10
CA GLN A 67 -4.86 15.34 5.45
C GLN A 67 -4.83 15.05 6.95
N VAL A 68 -4.90 16.10 7.79
CA VAL A 68 -4.93 15.91 9.25
C VAL A 68 -6.18 15.14 9.68
N TYR A 69 -7.37 15.52 9.16
CA TYR A 69 -8.59 14.79 9.46
C TYR A 69 -8.53 13.32 9.03
N LEU A 70 -8.04 13.07 7.81
CA LEU A 70 -7.88 11.70 7.31
C LEU A 70 -6.85 10.90 8.12
N ALA A 71 -5.74 11.51 8.51
CA ALA A 71 -4.74 10.87 9.34
C ALA A 71 -5.32 10.45 10.70
N VAL A 72 -6.07 11.34 11.36
CA VAL A 72 -6.70 11.04 12.65
C VAL A 72 -7.79 9.98 12.51
N ALA A 73 -8.71 10.14 11.56
CA ALA A 73 -9.80 9.19 11.35
C ALA A 73 -9.29 7.82 10.88
N GLY A 74 -8.31 7.81 9.96
CA GLY A 74 -7.70 6.59 9.46
C GLY A 74 -6.91 5.86 10.55
N LEU A 75 -6.14 6.60 11.36
CA LEU A 75 -5.41 6.00 12.48
C LEU A 75 -6.35 5.38 13.50
N PHE A 76 -7.47 6.04 13.82
CA PHE A 76 -8.49 5.49 14.71
C PHE A 76 -9.12 4.21 14.14
N SER A 77 -9.45 4.21 12.84
CA SER A 77 -10.00 3.04 12.17
C SER A 77 -9.02 1.86 12.16
N LEU A 78 -7.75 2.14 11.89
CA LEU A 78 -6.69 1.12 11.92
C LEU A 78 -6.44 0.61 13.34
N PHE A 79 -6.50 1.47 14.35
CA PHE A 79 -6.43 1.04 15.75
C PHE A 79 -7.54 0.05 16.09
N LEU A 80 -8.79 0.33 15.72
CA LEU A 80 -9.90 -0.59 15.96
C LEU A 80 -9.71 -1.91 15.22
N MET A 81 -9.20 -1.87 14.00
CA MET A 81 -8.90 -3.06 13.21
C MET A 81 -7.79 -3.91 13.86
N GLU A 82 -6.73 -3.28 14.36
CA GLU A 82 -5.63 -3.97 15.07
C GLU A 82 -6.12 -4.63 16.35
N VAL A 83 -6.92 -3.92 17.16
CA VAL A 83 -7.52 -4.49 18.37
C VAL A 83 -8.39 -5.70 18.02
N PHE A 84 -9.24 -5.59 17.01
CA PHE A 84 -10.08 -6.69 16.55
C PHE A 84 -9.24 -7.87 16.08
N ALA A 85 -8.27 -7.63 15.21
CA ALA A 85 -7.47 -8.67 14.60
C ALA A 85 -6.57 -9.41 15.60
N THR A 86 -5.99 -8.71 16.56
CA THR A 86 -5.18 -9.31 17.62
C THR A 86 -6.04 -10.06 18.64
N GLN A 87 -7.23 -9.56 18.99
CA GLN A 87 -8.15 -10.24 19.91
C GLN A 87 -8.79 -11.50 19.29
N THR A 88 -9.00 -11.50 17.98
CA THR A 88 -9.54 -12.66 17.25
C THR A 88 -8.47 -13.64 16.77
N ASN A 89 -7.20 -13.41 17.10
CA ASN A 89 -6.04 -14.19 16.64
C ASN A 89 -5.93 -14.29 15.10
N LEU A 90 -6.38 -13.27 14.35
CA LEU A 90 -6.17 -13.20 12.91
C LEU A 90 -4.69 -13.02 12.57
N TRP A 91 -3.99 -12.22 13.37
CA TRP A 91 -2.54 -12.11 13.35
C TRP A 91 -1.99 -11.72 14.73
N HIS A 92 -0.70 -11.96 14.93
CA HIS A 92 0.04 -11.49 16.10
C HIS A 92 1.40 -10.97 15.69
N TYR A 93 1.91 -10.07 16.50
CA TYR A 93 3.27 -9.56 16.35
C TYR A 93 4.23 -10.40 17.20
N ILE A 94 5.44 -10.65 16.71
CA ILE A 94 6.51 -11.31 17.46
C ILE A 94 7.47 -10.22 17.93
N PRO A 95 7.70 -10.05 19.24
CA PRO A 95 7.47 -10.94 20.39
C PRO A 95 6.14 -10.77 21.15
N GLY A 96 5.10 -10.19 20.57
CA GLY A 96 3.79 -10.10 21.19
C GLY A 96 3.26 -8.70 21.46
N ASP A 97 4.13 -7.70 21.33
CA ASP A 97 3.76 -6.29 21.46
C ASP A 97 3.66 -5.64 20.07
N TRP A 98 2.79 -4.64 19.96
CA TRP A 98 2.69 -3.83 18.76
C TRP A 98 3.96 -3.01 18.55
N PRO A 99 4.64 -3.11 17.39
CA PRO A 99 5.81 -2.29 17.13
C PRO A 99 5.45 -0.80 17.17
N VAL A 100 6.19 -0.01 17.93
CA VAL A 100 5.92 1.44 18.03
C VAL A 100 5.93 2.12 16.65
N ILE A 101 6.79 1.64 15.74
CA ILE A 101 6.91 2.15 14.37
C ILE A 101 5.65 1.91 13.52
N LEU A 102 4.77 0.99 13.92
CA LEU A 102 3.51 0.69 13.24
C LEU A 102 2.63 1.93 13.09
N TRP A 103 2.49 2.70 14.16
CA TRP A 103 1.61 3.88 14.21
C TRP A 103 2.04 4.99 13.25
N PRO A 104 3.29 5.48 13.28
CA PRO A 104 3.75 6.46 12.31
C PRO A 104 3.74 5.91 10.87
N THR A 105 3.94 4.59 10.65
CA THR A 105 3.83 3.99 9.33
C THR A 105 2.41 4.06 8.79
N TYR A 106 1.39 3.83 9.63
CA TYR A 106 0.00 3.99 9.25
C TYR A 106 -0.33 5.44 8.86
N VAL A 107 0.14 6.40 9.65
CA VAL A 107 -0.04 7.83 9.30
C VAL A 107 0.61 8.13 7.94
N ALA A 108 1.84 7.69 7.71
CA ALA A 108 2.53 7.89 6.44
C ALA A 108 1.79 7.24 5.26
N ALA A 109 1.25 6.03 5.45
CA ALA A 109 0.45 5.34 4.44
C ALA A 109 -0.85 6.10 4.11
N ILE A 110 -1.55 6.64 5.10
CA ILE A 110 -2.77 7.43 4.92
C ILE A 110 -2.45 8.71 4.13
N LEU A 111 -1.38 9.41 4.52
CA LEU A 111 -0.95 10.64 3.83
C LEU A 111 -0.54 10.36 2.38
N PHE A 112 0.21 9.27 2.15
CA PHE A 112 0.53 8.80 0.80
C PHE A 112 -0.72 8.50 -0.01
N GLY A 113 -1.67 7.73 0.53
CA GLY A 113 -2.92 7.39 -0.13
C GLY A 113 -3.73 8.62 -0.52
N TYR A 114 -3.81 9.62 0.35
CA TYR A 114 -4.45 10.89 0.05
C TYR A 114 -3.78 11.61 -1.14
N GLN A 115 -2.45 11.74 -1.13
CA GLN A 115 -1.73 12.40 -2.22
C GLN A 115 -1.84 11.65 -3.54
N LEU A 116 -1.82 10.33 -3.49
CA LEU A 116 -2.00 9.48 -4.68
C LEU A 116 -3.38 9.69 -5.29
N LEU A 117 -4.44 9.70 -4.46
CA LEU A 117 -5.80 9.94 -4.92
C LEU A 117 -5.94 11.30 -5.58
N ARG A 118 -5.42 12.35 -4.94
CA ARG A 118 -5.45 13.71 -5.49
C ARG A 118 -4.65 13.83 -6.79
N PHE A 119 -3.51 13.18 -6.88
CA PHE A 119 -2.71 13.13 -8.12
C PHE A 119 -3.49 12.48 -9.27
N ILE A 120 -4.18 11.38 -9.00
CA ILE A 120 -5.02 10.69 -9.99
C ILE A 120 -6.18 11.56 -10.42
N GLU A 121 -6.88 12.22 -9.47
CA GLU A 121 -7.98 13.14 -9.77
C GLU A 121 -7.54 14.27 -10.69
N GLU A 122 -6.41 14.93 -10.41
CA GLU A 122 -5.86 15.99 -11.26
C GLU A 122 -5.59 15.50 -12.68
N ARG A 123 -5.02 14.30 -12.84
CA ARG A 123 -4.74 13.71 -14.15
C ARG A 123 -6.00 13.36 -14.94
N LEU A 124 -7.03 12.85 -14.26
CA LEU A 124 -8.31 12.51 -14.89
C LEU A 124 -9.07 13.75 -15.34
N VAL A 125 -9.04 14.83 -14.55
CA VAL A 125 -9.70 16.09 -14.89
C VAL A 125 -9.04 16.75 -16.11
N VAL A 126 -7.71 16.84 -16.13
CA VAL A 126 -6.96 17.38 -17.29
C VAL A 126 -7.33 16.62 -18.57
N LYS A 127 -7.32 15.29 -18.54
CA LYS A 127 -7.65 14.48 -19.71
C LYS A 127 -9.08 14.68 -20.22
N ARG A 128 -10.03 15.02 -19.34
CA ARG A 128 -11.41 15.33 -19.76
C ARG A 128 -11.55 16.67 -20.46
N VAL A 129 -10.74 17.64 -20.07
CA VAL A 129 -10.77 18.98 -20.70
C VAL A 129 -10.17 18.93 -22.12
N ASP A 130 -9.11 18.16 -22.32
CA ASP A 130 -8.47 18.01 -23.63
C ASP A 130 -9.32 17.24 -24.65
N LEU A 131 -10.35 16.52 -24.21
CA LEU A 131 -11.26 15.75 -25.07
C LEU A 131 -12.54 16.52 -25.48
N ARG A 132 -12.72 17.77 -25.06
CA ARG A 132 -13.84 18.66 -25.41
C ARG A 132 -13.39 19.78 -26.33
#